data_17cbbdcde25b5a6e0469e8481ccd5043
#
_entry.id   17cbbdcde25b5a6e0469e8481ccd5043
#
_cell.length_a   1.000
_cell.length_b   1.000
_cell.length_c   1.000
_cell.angle_alpha   90.00
_cell.angle_beta   90.00
_cell.angle_gamma   90.00
#
_symmetry.space_group_name_H-M   'P 1'
#
loop_
_entity.id
_entity.type
_entity.pdbx_description
1 polymer ?
#
loop_
_entity_poly.entity_id
_entity_poly.type
_entity_poly.pdbx_seq_one_letter_code
_entity_poly.pdbx_strand_id
1 'polypeptide(L)'
;MRPFAVLFLAILCFTWGLSPAAAQEAPNGAEGTQKLALKQALMCERVENLTPVNSGLVFSVSAGQVCCYTSFDPVPQHTVIYHRWFRRDELSTQTRLRLYPAKWSTYSVIQLRETDKGPWRVEIIDQNGRVFDVLRFSITD
;
A
#
# COMPACT_ATOMS: atom_id res chain seq x y z
N MET A 1 -65.50 49.50 -60.46
CA MET A 1 -64.14 50.03 -60.26
C MET A 1 -63.50 49.20 -59.10
N ARG A 2 -62.45 48.49 -59.40
CA ARG A 2 -61.80 47.66 -58.46
C ARG A 2 -60.74 48.42 -57.68
N PRO A 3 -60.55 48.18 -56.39
CA PRO A 3 -59.25 48.43 -55.80
C PRO A 3 -58.54 47.16 -55.43
N PHE A 4 -57.26 47.11 -55.65
CA PHE A 4 -56.29 46.09 -55.40
C PHE A 4 -56.09 45.86 -53.91
N ALA A 5 -56.21 44.62 -53.52
CA ALA A 5 -55.79 44.15 -52.16
C ALA A 5 -54.28 43.87 -52.21
N VAL A 6 -53.55 44.60 -51.42
CA VAL A 6 -52.10 44.35 -51.20
C VAL A 6 -51.98 43.32 -50.09
N LEU A 7 -51.47 42.16 -50.46
CA LEU A 7 -51.17 41.08 -49.54
C LEU A 7 -49.77 41.30 -48.92
N PHE A 8 -49.72 41.66 -47.65
CA PHE A 8 -48.46 41.71 -46.92
C PHE A 8 -48.11 40.28 -46.46
N LEU A 9 -47.08 39.75 -47.06
CA LEU A 9 -46.48 38.44 -46.64
C LEU A 9 -45.52 38.70 -45.48
N ALA A 10 -45.92 38.35 -44.26
CA ALA A 10 -45.03 38.39 -43.11
C ALA A 10 -44.12 37.17 -43.12
N ILE A 11 -42.86 37.37 -43.40
CA ILE A 11 -41.82 36.33 -43.31
C ILE A 11 -41.45 36.22 -41.84
N LEU A 12 -41.89 35.13 -41.20
CA LEU A 12 -41.41 34.73 -39.87
C LEU A 12 -40.05 34.07 -40.01
N CYS A 13 -39.00 34.82 -39.71
CA CYS A 13 -37.65 34.28 -39.57
C CYS A 13 -37.59 33.47 -38.26
N PHE A 14 -37.67 32.14 -38.40
CA PHE A 14 -37.46 31.24 -37.31
C PHE A 14 -35.95 31.04 -37.09
N THR A 15 -35.36 31.85 -36.22
CA THR A 15 -33.97 31.65 -35.83
C THR A 15 -33.86 30.44 -34.89
N TRP A 16 -33.40 29.36 -35.45
CA TRP A 16 -32.98 28.22 -34.64
C TRP A 16 -31.71 28.60 -33.89
N GLY A 17 -31.90 28.90 -32.60
CA GLY A 17 -30.77 29.03 -31.69
C GLY A 17 -30.06 27.69 -31.56
N LEU A 18 -28.87 27.57 -32.15
CA LEU A 18 -27.91 26.53 -31.79
C LEU A 18 -27.43 26.82 -30.37
N SER A 19 -27.98 26.13 -29.41
CA SER A 19 -27.35 26.03 -28.08
C SER A 19 -26.04 25.29 -28.25
N PRO A 20 -24.90 25.83 -27.80
CA PRO A 20 -23.70 25.05 -27.71
C PRO A 20 -23.95 23.98 -26.62
N ALA A 21 -23.95 22.73 -27.00
CA ALA A 21 -23.84 21.63 -26.06
C ALA A 21 -22.55 21.84 -25.29
N ALA A 22 -22.68 22.28 -24.04
CA ALA A 22 -21.57 22.22 -23.11
C ALA A 22 -21.17 20.74 -23.03
N ALA A 23 -20.05 20.40 -23.64
CA ALA A 23 -19.37 19.16 -23.41
C ALA A 23 -19.05 19.15 -21.91
N GLN A 24 -19.82 18.40 -21.13
CA GLN A 24 -19.41 18.00 -19.81
C GLN A 24 -18.17 17.13 -20.02
N GLU A 25 -17.02 17.74 -19.80
CA GLU A 25 -15.82 16.98 -19.53
C GLU A 25 -16.15 16.09 -18.31
N ALA A 26 -16.30 14.81 -18.59
CA ALA A 26 -16.27 13.83 -17.53
C ALA A 26 -15.00 14.09 -16.72
N PRO A 27 -15.07 14.13 -15.38
CA PRO A 27 -13.85 14.23 -14.60
C PRO A 27 -13.02 13.02 -14.98
N ASN A 28 -11.94 13.24 -15.71
CA ASN A 28 -10.85 12.30 -15.81
C ASN A 28 -10.29 12.17 -14.40
N GLY A 29 -10.99 11.38 -13.58
CA GLY A 29 -10.41 10.71 -12.44
C GLY A 29 -9.30 9.86 -13.02
N ALA A 30 -8.11 10.43 -13.10
CA ALA A 30 -6.92 9.62 -13.08
C ALA A 30 -7.03 8.85 -11.75
N GLU A 31 -7.65 7.68 -11.80
CA GLU A 31 -7.44 6.63 -10.81
C GLU A 31 -5.95 6.32 -10.90
N GLY A 32 -5.15 7.14 -10.23
CA GLY A 32 -3.77 6.84 -9.96
C GLY A 32 -3.79 5.49 -9.29
N THR A 33 -3.34 4.46 -10.00
CA THR A 33 -3.28 3.10 -9.48
C THR A 33 -2.54 3.15 -8.16
N GLN A 34 -3.27 3.05 -7.05
CA GLN A 34 -2.68 3.09 -5.72
C GLN A 34 -1.64 1.98 -5.65
N LYS A 35 -0.43 2.32 -5.22
CA LYS A 35 0.65 1.35 -5.07
C LYS A 35 0.67 0.85 -3.64
N LEU A 36 1.03 -0.43 -3.48
CA LEU A 36 1.32 -1.00 -2.18
C LEU A 36 2.34 -0.13 -1.43
N ALA A 37 1.99 0.30 -0.23
CA ALA A 37 2.84 1.15 0.60
C ALA A 37 3.02 0.57 1.99
N LEU A 38 4.28 0.48 2.42
CA LEU A 38 4.63 0.15 3.79
C LEU A 38 4.34 1.37 4.68
N LYS A 39 3.50 1.20 5.68
CA LYS A 39 3.14 2.24 6.65
C LYS A 39 4.02 2.19 7.91
N GLN A 40 4.29 0.98 8.39
CA GLN A 40 5.10 0.75 9.57
C GLN A 40 5.87 -0.56 9.45
N ALA A 41 7.09 -0.56 9.93
CA ALA A 41 7.91 -1.75 10.12
C ALA A 41 8.75 -1.59 11.40
N LEU A 42 8.77 -2.62 12.23
CA LEU A 42 9.58 -2.60 13.46
C LEU A 42 9.86 -4.02 13.95
N MET A 43 10.89 -4.12 14.78
CA MET A 43 11.23 -5.33 15.52
C MET A 43 10.61 -5.25 16.92
N CYS A 44 10.11 -6.37 17.43
CA CYS A 44 9.54 -6.48 18.77
C CYS A 44 9.70 -7.89 19.33
N GLU A 45 9.52 -8.04 20.64
CA GLU A 45 9.60 -9.37 21.26
C GLU A 45 8.42 -10.27 20.91
N ARG A 46 7.23 -9.70 20.84
CA ARG A 46 5.99 -10.42 20.49
C ARG A 46 4.94 -9.51 19.89
N VAL A 47 3.94 -10.10 19.30
CA VAL A 47 2.77 -9.41 18.76
C VAL A 47 1.51 -9.96 19.42
N GLU A 48 0.71 -9.09 20.02
CA GLU A 48 -0.55 -9.43 20.69
C GLU A 48 -1.69 -8.65 20.02
N ASN A 49 -2.70 -9.36 19.52
CA ASN A 49 -3.82 -8.74 18.78
C ASN A 49 -3.35 -7.74 17.70
N LEU A 50 -2.38 -8.14 16.88
CA LEU A 50 -1.74 -7.31 15.86
C LEU A 50 -1.09 -6.02 16.42
N THR A 51 -0.78 -6.00 17.71
CA THR A 51 -0.07 -4.90 18.35
C THR A 51 1.31 -5.38 18.78
N PRO A 52 2.38 -4.72 18.31
CA PRO A 52 3.74 -5.05 18.73
C PRO A 52 3.96 -4.71 20.21
N VAL A 53 4.63 -5.60 20.92
CA VAL A 53 4.98 -5.46 22.33
C VAL A 53 6.49 -5.52 22.50
N ASN A 54 7.04 -4.61 23.31
CA ASN A 54 8.48 -4.45 23.56
C ASN A 54 9.28 -4.31 22.25
N SER A 55 8.97 -3.25 21.52
CA SER A 55 9.71 -2.89 20.31
C SER A 55 11.09 -2.32 20.67
N GLY A 56 12.08 -2.61 19.82
CA GLY A 56 13.45 -2.15 20.03
C GLY A 56 14.40 -2.62 18.96
N LEU A 57 15.69 -2.40 19.21
CA LEU A 57 16.78 -2.79 18.32
C LEU A 57 17.74 -3.81 18.93
N VAL A 58 17.56 -4.11 20.22
CA VAL A 58 18.34 -5.10 20.95
C VAL A 58 17.40 -6.00 21.73
N PHE A 59 17.58 -7.29 21.57
CA PHE A 59 16.74 -8.31 22.22
C PHE A 59 17.62 -9.33 22.92
N SER A 60 17.18 -9.77 24.10
CA SER A 60 17.85 -10.84 24.80
C SER A 60 17.45 -12.19 24.21
N VAL A 61 18.41 -13.12 24.14
CA VAL A 61 18.13 -14.51 23.77
C VAL A 61 17.13 -15.15 24.74
N SER A 62 17.11 -14.69 25.99
CA SER A 62 16.17 -15.17 27.02
C SER A 62 14.72 -14.79 26.75
N ALA A 63 14.45 -13.83 25.86
CA ALA A 63 13.08 -13.54 25.40
C ALA A 63 12.48 -14.71 24.62
N GLY A 64 13.31 -15.61 24.11
CA GLY A 64 12.91 -16.84 23.42
C GLY A 64 12.50 -16.64 21.95
N GLN A 65 12.12 -15.44 21.56
CA GLN A 65 11.72 -15.10 20.20
C GLN A 65 11.90 -13.61 19.89
N VAL A 66 11.89 -13.28 18.60
CA VAL A 66 11.78 -11.92 18.12
C VAL A 66 10.88 -11.89 16.88
N CYS A 67 10.11 -10.83 16.75
CA CYS A 67 9.15 -10.63 15.66
C CYS A 67 9.54 -9.45 14.78
N CYS A 68 9.30 -9.60 13.49
CA CYS A 68 9.26 -8.49 12.55
C CYS A 68 7.80 -8.17 12.24
N TYR A 69 7.33 -7.01 12.69
CA TYR A 69 5.98 -6.53 12.44
C TYR A 69 5.97 -5.54 11.29
N THR A 70 4.97 -5.68 10.41
CA THR A 70 4.76 -4.76 9.28
C THR A 70 3.28 -4.43 9.13
N SER A 71 2.99 -3.19 8.77
CA SER A 71 1.67 -2.77 8.34
C SER A 71 1.75 -2.04 7.00
N PHE A 72 0.78 -2.30 6.15
CA PHE A 72 0.67 -1.74 4.81
C PHE A 72 -0.66 -1.01 4.66
N ASP A 73 -0.57 0.18 4.09
CA ASP A 73 -1.73 1.03 3.79
C ASP A 73 -1.33 2.06 2.71
N PRO A 74 -1.88 1.99 1.49
CA PRO A 74 -2.88 1.04 1.02
C PRO A 74 -2.33 -0.34 0.64
N VAL A 75 -3.21 -1.32 0.63
CA VAL A 75 -3.04 -2.62 -0.03
C VAL A 75 -4.08 -2.67 -1.16
N PRO A 76 -3.71 -2.34 -2.39
CA PRO A 76 -4.69 -2.17 -3.49
C PRO A 76 -5.32 -3.47 -3.96
N GLN A 77 -4.60 -4.58 -3.82
CA GLN A 77 -5.07 -5.92 -4.19
C GLN A 77 -4.35 -6.99 -3.37
N HIS A 78 -4.87 -8.21 -3.39
CA HIS A 78 -4.17 -9.35 -2.78
C HIS A 78 -2.75 -9.45 -3.32
N THR A 79 -1.78 -9.48 -2.42
CA THR A 79 -0.38 -9.55 -2.79
C THR A 79 0.42 -10.36 -1.78
N VAL A 80 1.68 -10.60 -2.11
CA VAL A 80 2.61 -11.35 -1.27
C VAL A 80 3.85 -10.50 -1.03
N ILE A 81 4.30 -10.50 0.20
CA ILE A 81 5.60 -9.97 0.60
C ILE A 81 6.41 -11.07 1.29
N TYR A 82 7.67 -10.80 1.49
CA TYR A 82 8.56 -11.67 2.24
C TYR A 82 9.30 -10.88 3.30
N HIS A 83 9.44 -11.49 4.48
CA HIS A 83 10.44 -11.08 5.47
C HIS A 83 11.63 -12.02 5.32
N ARG A 84 12.76 -11.50 4.88
CA ARG A 84 14.02 -12.22 4.72
C ARG A 84 14.92 -11.92 5.90
N TRP A 85 15.19 -12.92 6.71
CA TRP A 85 15.99 -12.82 7.92
C TRP A 85 17.43 -13.20 7.62
N PHE A 86 18.35 -12.30 7.90
CA PHE A 86 19.77 -12.50 7.73
C PHE A 86 20.48 -12.41 9.06
N ARG A 87 21.36 -13.37 9.29
CA ARG A 87 22.28 -13.38 10.41
C ARG A 87 23.70 -13.20 9.89
N ARG A 88 24.41 -12.18 10.35
CA ARG A 88 25.76 -11.87 9.89
C ARG A 88 25.88 -11.90 8.35
N ASP A 89 24.94 -11.25 7.68
CA ASP A 89 24.82 -11.17 6.22
C ASP A 89 24.51 -12.47 5.45
N GLU A 90 24.26 -13.57 6.17
CA GLU A 90 23.82 -14.82 5.57
C GLU A 90 22.30 -14.99 5.75
N LEU A 91 21.61 -15.40 4.69
CA LEU A 91 20.18 -15.68 4.74
C LEU A 91 19.93 -16.86 5.70
N SER A 92 19.19 -16.60 6.77
CA SER A 92 18.79 -17.60 7.75
C SER A 92 17.45 -18.22 7.40
N THR A 93 16.43 -17.39 7.16
CA THR A 93 15.10 -17.85 6.79
C THR A 93 14.33 -16.79 6.02
N GLN A 94 13.27 -17.21 5.36
CA GLN A 94 12.36 -16.33 4.61
C GLN A 94 10.93 -16.73 4.93
N THR A 95 10.13 -15.77 5.36
CA THR A 95 8.71 -15.97 5.63
C THR A 95 7.88 -15.31 4.54
N ARG A 96 7.03 -16.10 3.91
CA ARG A 96 6.07 -15.62 2.91
C ARG A 96 4.79 -15.17 3.60
N LEU A 97 4.37 -13.93 3.35
CA LEU A 97 3.21 -13.31 3.99
C LEU A 97 2.23 -12.80 2.94
N ARG A 98 0.94 -13.09 3.14
CA ARG A 98 -0.14 -12.62 2.27
C ARG A 98 -0.73 -11.34 2.84
N LEU A 99 -0.93 -10.35 1.98
CA LEU A 99 -1.59 -9.09 2.30
C LEU A 99 -2.94 -9.03 1.60
N TYR A 100 -3.92 -8.50 2.30
CA TYR A 100 -5.30 -8.35 1.81
C TYR A 100 -5.72 -6.88 1.81
N PRO A 101 -6.56 -6.46 0.82
CA PRO A 101 -7.09 -5.10 0.78
C PRO A 101 -7.98 -4.79 1.99
N ALA A 102 -8.18 -3.52 2.33
CA ALA A 102 -7.56 -2.29 1.78
C ALA A 102 -6.29 -1.90 2.53
N LYS A 103 -6.11 -2.41 3.74
CA LYS A 103 -4.94 -2.27 4.61
C LYS A 103 -4.72 -3.58 5.35
N TRP A 104 -3.47 -3.88 5.67
CA TRP A 104 -3.14 -5.15 6.30
C TRP A 104 -1.94 -5.04 7.22
N SER A 105 -2.02 -5.70 8.37
CA SER A 105 -0.90 -5.87 9.28
C SER A 105 -0.56 -7.34 9.40
N THR A 106 0.73 -7.64 9.48
CA THR A 106 1.23 -9.00 9.59
C THR A 106 2.60 -9.01 10.27
N TYR A 107 3.05 -10.18 10.63
CA TYR A 107 4.36 -10.35 11.26
C TYR A 107 4.93 -11.73 10.99
N SER A 108 6.24 -11.84 11.13
CA SER A 108 6.96 -13.09 11.16
C SER A 108 7.75 -13.22 12.47
N VAL A 109 8.04 -14.43 12.87
CA VAL A 109 8.69 -14.75 14.15
C VAL A 109 9.85 -15.69 13.91
N ILE A 110 10.97 -15.46 14.60
CA ILE A 110 12.01 -16.47 14.76
C ILE A 110 12.16 -16.84 16.24
N GLN A 111 12.42 -18.12 16.49
CA GLN A 111 12.79 -18.60 17.81
C GLN A 111 14.28 -18.37 18.04
N LEU A 112 14.64 -17.88 19.21
CA LEU A 112 16.01 -17.54 19.55
C LEU A 112 16.73 -18.69 20.28
N ARG A 113 17.98 -18.91 19.92
CA ARG A 113 18.91 -19.86 20.50
C ARG A 113 20.18 -19.13 20.90
N GLU A 114 20.96 -19.72 21.80
CA GLU A 114 22.26 -19.19 22.22
C GLU A 114 23.18 -18.87 21.03
N THR A 115 23.10 -19.68 19.98
CA THR A 115 23.89 -19.50 18.74
C THR A 115 23.44 -18.30 17.91
N ASP A 116 22.30 -17.71 18.21
CA ASP A 116 21.69 -16.63 17.42
C ASP A 116 22.18 -15.22 17.84
N LYS A 117 23.01 -15.12 18.88
CA LYS A 117 23.61 -13.87 19.32
C LYS A 117 24.42 -13.20 18.23
N GLY A 118 24.35 -11.87 18.19
CA GLY A 118 25.04 -11.04 17.24
C GLY A 118 24.12 -10.21 16.36
N PRO A 119 24.66 -9.62 15.28
CA PRO A 119 23.90 -8.74 14.40
C PRO A 119 23.01 -9.50 13.44
N TRP A 120 21.80 -8.95 13.27
CA TRP A 120 20.78 -9.42 12.35
C TRP A 120 20.21 -8.28 11.51
N ARG A 121 19.59 -8.63 10.40
CA ARG A 121 18.70 -7.73 9.67
C ARG A 121 17.53 -8.50 9.08
N VAL A 122 16.42 -7.79 8.89
CA VAL A 122 15.27 -8.27 8.12
C VAL A 122 15.05 -7.34 6.94
N GLU A 123 14.99 -7.90 5.76
CA GLU A 123 14.57 -7.20 4.55
C GLU A 123 13.10 -7.49 4.29
N ILE A 124 12.32 -6.44 4.09
CA ILE A 124 10.92 -6.51 3.72
C ILE A 124 10.84 -6.27 2.23
N ILE A 125 10.49 -7.30 1.47
CA ILE A 125 10.49 -7.24 0.00
C ILE A 125 9.17 -7.73 -0.58
N ASP A 126 8.85 -7.27 -1.79
CA ASP A 126 7.78 -7.85 -2.59
C ASP A 126 8.27 -9.06 -3.43
N GLN A 127 7.34 -9.69 -4.13
CA GLN A 127 7.65 -10.84 -4.98
C GLN A 127 8.51 -10.50 -6.23
N ASN A 128 8.68 -9.22 -6.53
CA ASN A 128 9.54 -8.74 -7.62
C ASN A 128 10.93 -8.34 -7.13
N GLY A 129 11.19 -8.49 -5.81
CA GLY A 129 12.48 -8.13 -5.20
C GLY A 129 12.59 -6.66 -4.82
N ARG A 130 11.52 -5.85 -4.92
CA ARG A 130 11.52 -4.47 -4.43
C ARG A 130 11.64 -4.48 -2.91
N VAL A 131 12.64 -3.81 -2.39
CA VAL A 131 12.85 -3.63 -0.95
C VAL A 131 12.01 -2.45 -0.47
N PHE A 132 11.14 -2.68 0.52
CA PHE A 132 10.38 -1.63 1.21
C PHE A 132 11.18 -1.03 2.36
N ASP A 133 11.84 -1.89 3.15
CA ASP A 133 12.64 -1.47 4.29
C ASP A 133 13.63 -2.57 4.69
N VAL A 134 14.66 -2.16 5.44
CA VAL A 134 15.66 -3.05 6.04
C VAL A 134 15.78 -2.70 7.53
N LEU A 135 15.37 -3.62 8.38
CA LEU A 135 15.43 -3.46 9.84
C LEU A 135 16.68 -4.15 10.37
N ARG A 136 17.51 -3.43 11.10
CA ARG A 136 18.74 -3.94 11.74
C ARG A 136 18.52 -4.03 13.24
N PHE A 137 18.95 -5.12 13.82
CA PHE A 137 18.86 -5.38 15.27
C PHE A 137 19.97 -6.32 15.73
N SER A 138 20.08 -6.51 17.03
CA SER A 138 21.04 -7.39 17.64
C SER A 138 20.38 -8.32 18.66
N ILE A 139 20.89 -9.52 18.75
CA ILE A 139 20.56 -10.48 19.82
C ILE A 139 21.73 -10.52 20.79
N THR A 140 21.43 -10.41 22.07
CA THR A 140 22.41 -10.43 23.19
C THR A 140 22.04 -11.46 24.23
N ASP A 141 22.75 -11.43 25.39
CA ASP A 141 22.44 -12.24 26.57
C ASP A 141 21.14 -11.83 27.25
#